data_859f47ca08eede8892310f8e17ac4a4f
#
_entry.id   859f47ca08eede8892310f8e17ac4a4f
#
_cell.length_a   1.000
_cell.length_b   1.000
_cell.length_c   1.000
_cell.angle_alpha   90.00
_cell.angle_beta   90.00
_cell.angle_gamma   90.00
#
_symmetry.space_group_name_H-M   'P 1'
#
loop_
_entity.id
_entity.type
_entity.pdbx_description
1 polymer ?
#
loop_
_entity_poly.entity_id
_entity_poly.type
_entity_poly.pdbx_seq_one_letter_code
_entity_poly.pdbx_strand_id
1 'polypeptide(L)'
;MSDRNPPVAHRPSSAFRMGGLIFSFRRLRHWLWFAAAALGCATPSARTGQIRLVDDAGDTVRLAAPARRVVSLIPASTELLFGIGAGSLLVGRTQYCDYPAAARNVPNLGDGIKPSIEAILAQRPDLVVLYNSGQNAGVAGRLQELGIAHLRVNTDALSDVGRVSRMLGLLTGYQRGADSLAAVFDTALANATAPPRSPRPTVLLLVWEQPPMTIGRGSFLSELVERAGGANAFADVTASSGVVSIEAVAERNPDLILTSAQGPAAFAQRPEWQVVPAVKRRRFLRVSGSEFERPSPRAPSAIRVLTARLRALSP
;
A
#
# COMPACT_ATOMS: atom_id res chain seq x y z
N MET A 1 8.00 60.30 -31.90
CA MET A 1 8.75 61.32 -31.12
C MET A 1 9.77 60.53 -30.34
N SER A 2 10.86 60.57 -30.89
CA SER A 2 12.18 61.18 -30.65
C SER A 2 13.00 60.32 -29.72
N ASP A 3 13.90 59.53 -30.29
CA ASP A 3 15.34 59.82 -30.48
C ASP A 3 16.13 59.87 -29.12
N ARG A 4 17.21 59.18 -28.86
CA ARG A 4 18.51 59.10 -29.56
C ARG A 4 19.47 58.16 -28.78
N ASN A 5 20.17 57.34 -29.51
CA ASN A 5 21.53 56.79 -29.22
C ASN A 5 22.63 57.81 -29.62
N PRO A 6 23.92 57.47 -29.53
CA PRO A 6 24.92 57.12 -28.51
C PRO A 6 26.04 58.20 -28.38
N PRO A 7 27.35 58.09 -28.10
CA PRO A 7 28.42 57.29 -28.67
C PRO A 7 29.57 56.84 -27.71
N VAL A 8 30.31 55.83 -27.97
CA VAL A 8 31.59 55.48 -28.60
C VAL A 8 32.86 56.33 -28.22
N ALA A 9 33.92 55.54 -28.01
CA ALA A 9 35.39 55.81 -28.13
C ALA A 9 36.14 56.13 -26.84
N HIS A 10 37.37 55.72 -26.56
CA HIS A 10 38.52 55.35 -27.37
C HIS A 10 39.58 54.60 -26.52
N ARG A 11 40.43 53.79 -27.17
CA ARG A 11 41.77 53.36 -26.72
C ARG A 11 42.77 54.51 -26.85
N PRO A 12 43.99 54.46 -26.22
CA PRO A 12 45.11 53.74 -26.83
C PRO A 12 46.17 53.15 -25.85
N SER A 13 46.75 52.11 -26.32
CA SER A 13 48.18 51.69 -26.45
C SER A 13 49.28 52.50 -25.88
N SER A 14 50.24 51.85 -25.21
CA SER A 14 51.68 52.08 -25.47
C SER A 14 52.53 50.93 -24.93
N ALA A 15 53.40 50.48 -25.78
CA ALA A 15 54.45 49.50 -25.60
C ALA A 15 55.76 50.22 -25.08
N PHE A 16 56.62 49.49 -24.40
CA PHE A 16 58.04 49.62 -24.39
C PHE A 16 58.68 48.44 -23.64
N ARG A 17 59.32 47.55 -24.26
CA ARG A 17 60.69 47.34 -24.81
C ARG A 17 61.81 47.10 -23.78
N MET A 18 62.30 45.84 -23.87
CA MET A 18 63.73 45.43 -23.91
C MET A 18 64.67 45.54 -22.71
N GLY A 19 65.34 44.46 -22.54
CA GLY A 19 66.67 44.26 -21.92
C GLY A 19 66.69 42.87 -21.26
N GLY A 20 67.27 41.85 -21.69
CA GLY A 20 68.45 41.46 -22.38
C GLY A 20 69.62 41.17 -21.41
N LEU A 21 70.03 39.90 -21.24
CA LEU A 21 71.35 39.29 -21.10
C LEU A 21 71.26 37.95 -20.36
N ILE A 22 71.45 36.84 -21.01
CA ILE A 22 72.59 35.96 -21.23
C ILE A 22 73.50 35.78 -20.00
N PHE A 23 73.58 34.55 -19.51
CA PHE A 23 74.78 33.78 -19.13
C PHE A 23 74.28 32.50 -18.43
N SER A 24 74.41 31.36 -19.02
CA SER A 24 75.54 30.48 -19.26
C SER A 24 75.72 29.41 -18.17
N PHE A 25 75.49 28.21 -18.63
CA PHE A 25 76.19 26.97 -18.29
C PHE A 25 76.58 26.65 -16.82
N ARG A 26 76.09 25.57 -16.24
CA ARG A 26 76.88 24.32 -16.08
C ARG A 26 76.24 23.33 -15.10
N ARG A 27 76.14 22.17 -15.58
CA ARG A 27 76.39 20.89 -14.90
C ARG A 27 75.28 20.36 -13.93
N LEU A 28 74.82 19.27 -14.29
CA LEU A 28 75.17 17.87 -13.96
C LEU A 28 74.22 17.23 -12.98
N ARG A 29 73.49 16.21 -13.54
CA ARG A 29 73.22 14.92 -12.90
C ARG A 29 72.61 14.97 -11.51
N HIS A 30 71.33 14.72 -11.45
CA HIS A 30 70.80 13.59 -10.61
C HIS A 30 69.47 13.17 -11.17
N TRP A 31 69.47 12.04 -11.83
CA TRP A 31 68.31 11.20 -12.06
C TRP A 31 67.86 10.74 -10.69
N LEU A 32 66.75 11.24 -10.22
CA LEU A 32 65.98 10.65 -9.14
C LEU A 32 64.56 10.54 -9.59
N TRP A 33 64.19 9.32 -9.73
CA TRP A 33 62.92 8.73 -9.90
C TRP A 33 61.80 9.44 -9.11
N PHE A 34 60.91 10.16 -9.79
CA PHE A 34 59.59 10.39 -9.28
C PHE A 34 58.68 9.38 -9.95
N ALA A 35 58.59 8.16 -9.36
CA ALA A 35 57.49 7.29 -9.53
C ALA A 35 56.27 7.98 -8.87
N ALA A 36 55.49 8.72 -9.66
CA ALA A 36 54.15 9.15 -9.27
C ALA A 36 53.30 7.90 -9.08
N ALA A 37 53.23 7.44 -7.82
CA ALA A 37 52.19 6.49 -7.41
C ALA A 37 50.85 7.19 -7.60
N ALA A 38 50.23 6.95 -8.75
CA ALA A 38 48.81 7.19 -8.92
C ALA A 38 48.07 6.22 -7.96
N LEU A 39 47.92 6.66 -6.68
CA LEU A 39 46.88 6.09 -5.83
C LEU A 39 45.55 6.45 -6.49
N GLY A 40 45.10 5.55 -7.34
CA GLY A 40 43.73 5.52 -7.74
C GLY A 40 42.89 5.35 -6.47
N CYS A 41 42.28 6.45 -6.03
CA CYS A 41 41.11 6.34 -5.16
C CYS A 41 40.06 5.52 -5.91
N ALA A 42 40.16 4.22 -5.81
CA ALA A 42 39.01 3.32 -6.05
C ALA A 42 38.01 3.70 -4.97
N THR A 43 37.10 4.64 -5.29
CA THR A 43 35.88 4.77 -4.53
C THR A 43 35.30 3.38 -4.42
N PRO A 44 35.08 2.84 -3.20
CA PRO A 44 34.38 1.58 -3.09
C PRO A 44 33.05 1.79 -3.75
N SER A 45 32.85 1.23 -4.93
CA SER A 45 31.54 1.04 -5.52
C SER A 45 30.78 0.27 -4.44
N ALA A 46 29.93 0.96 -3.71
CA ALA A 46 28.98 0.30 -2.83
C ALA A 46 28.27 -0.69 -3.76
N ARG A 47 28.60 -1.96 -3.62
CA ARG A 47 27.80 -3.04 -4.20
C ARG A 47 26.43 -2.88 -3.57
N THR A 48 25.58 -2.10 -4.20
CA THR A 48 24.15 -2.09 -3.91
C THR A 48 23.71 -3.52 -4.16
N GLY A 49 23.65 -4.32 -3.09
CA GLY A 49 23.22 -5.69 -3.19
C GLY A 49 21.83 -5.68 -3.84
N GLN A 50 21.65 -6.48 -4.87
CA GLN A 50 20.38 -6.65 -5.54
C GLN A 50 19.30 -6.97 -4.49
N ILE A 51 18.27 -6.15 -4.40
CA ILE A 51 17.12 -6.41 -3.52
C ILE A 51 16.37 -7.62 -4.10
N ARG A 52 16.15 -8.62 -3.25
CA ARG A 52 15.42 -9.84 -3.61
C ARG A 52 14.37 -10.13 -2.55
N LEU A 53 13.18 -10.48 -3.01
CA LEU A 53 12.04 -10.81 -2.16
C LEU A 53 11.20 -11.87 -2.89
N VAL A 54 10.75 -12.89 -2.18
CA VAL A 54 9.73 -13.82 -2.70
C VAL A 54 8.35 -13.26 -2.33
N ASP A 55 7.48 -13.11 -3.32
CA ASP A 55 6.14 -12.61 -3.14
C ASP A 55 5.13 -13.73 -2.76
N ASP A 56 3.87 -13.36 -2.55
CA ASP A 56 2.84 -14.32 -2.14
C ASP A 56 2.39 -15.28 -3.26
N ALA A 57 2.84 -15.06 -4.48
CA ALA A 57 2.66 -15.99 -5.58
C ALA A 57 3.82 -16.98 -5.73
N GLY A 58 4.90 -16.82 -4.94
CA GLY A 58 6.11 -17.61 -5.02
C GLY A 58 7.13 -17.07 -6.02
N ASP A 59 6.86 -15.92 -6.65
CA ASP A 59 7.79 -15.32 -7.60
C ASP A 59 8.84 -14.47 -6.88
N THR A 60 10.05 -14.43 -7.47
CA THR A 60 11.12 -13.62 -6.92
C THR A 60 11.14 -12.23 -7.56
N VAL A 61 10.76 -11.21 -6.79
CA VAL A 61 10.93 -9.80 -7.16
C VAL A 61 12.40 -9.42 -7.04
N ARG A 62 12.95 -8.77 -8.07
CA ARG A 62 14.35 -8.32 -8.10
C ARG A 62 14.42 -6.86 -8.49
N LEU A 63 15.13 -6.06 -7.69
CA LEU A 63 15.42 -4.66 -7.97
C LEU A 63 16.92 -4.40 -7.81
N ALA A 64 17.50 -3.65 -8.73
CA ALA A 64 18.90 -3.22 -8.63
C ALA A 64 19.10 -2.14 -7.55
N ALA A 65 18.07 -1.36 -7.28
CA ALA A 65 18.01 -0.31 -6.25
C ALA A 65 16.55 -0.18 -5.74
N PRO A 66 16.33 0.47 -4.59
CA PRO A 66 14.98 0.72 -4.10
C PRO A 66 14.11 1.45 -5.13
N ALA A 67 12.88 0.99 -5.27
CA ALA A 67 11.90 1.55 -6.19
C ALA A 67 11.65 3.05 -5.91
N ARG A 68 11.49 3.82 -6.97
CA ARG A 68 11.24 5.26 -6.92
C ARG A 68 9.91 5.65 -7.59
N ARG A 69 9.36 4.77 -8.40
CA ARG A 69 8.12 4.98 -9.14
C ARG A 69 7.22 3.77 -8.97
N VAL A 70 6.30 3.86 -8.01
CA VAL A 70 5.44 2.74 -7.62
C VAL A 70 4.03 2.94 -8.16
N VAL A 71 3.50 1.95 -8.84
CA VAL A 71 2.07 1.83 -9.12
C VAL A 71 1.47 0.85 -8.12
N SER A 72 0.44 1.28 -7.39
CA SER A 72 -0.28 0.42 -6.45
C SER A 72 -1.71 0.17 -6.94
N LEU A 73 -2.00 -1.07 -7.26
CA LEU A 73 -3.33 -1.49 -7.72
C LEU A 73 -4.16 -2.14 -6.59
N ILE A 74 -3.73 -1.95 -5.34
CA ILE A 74 -4.41 -2.47 -4.15
C ILE A 74 -4.61 -1.31 -3.16
N PRO A 75 -5.85 -1.01 -2.76
CA PRO A 75 -6.12 0.04 -1.78
C PRO A 75 -5.38 -0.15 -0.45
N ALA A 76 -5.33 -1.37 0.08
CA ALA A 76 -4.57 -1.68 1.29
C ALA A 76 -3.08 -1.34 1.14
N SER A 77 -2.43 -1.77 0.05
CA SER A 77 -1.01 -1.46 -0.20
C SER A 77 -0.76 0.04 -0.39
N THR A 78 -1.70 0.77 -0.98
CA THR A 78 -1.61 2.23 -1.08
C THR A 78 -1.58 2.87 0.31
N GLU A 79 -2.47 2.46 1.23
CA GLU A 79 -2.44 2.94 2.61
C GLU A 79 -1.13 2.59 3.33
N LEU A 80 -0.60 1.38 3.11
CA LEU A 80 0.67 0.95 3.69
C LEU A 80 1.83 1.78 3.17
N LEU A 81 1.90 2.07 1.85
CA LEU A 81 2.94 2.93 1.26
C LEU A 81 2.94 4.34 1.88
N PHE A 82 1.76 4.92 2.09
CA PHE A 82 1.67 6.19 2.83
C PHE A 82 2.09 6.02 4.29
N GLY A 83 1.63 4.95 4.95
CA GLY A 83 1.91 4.67 6.35
C GLY A 83 3.39 4.48 6.67
N ILE A 84 4.16 3.88 5.77
CA ILE A 84 5.62 3.70 5.92
C ILE A 84 6.42 4.94 5.49
N GLY A 85 5.76 6.00 4.99
CA GLY A 85 6.40 7.23 4.51
C GLY A 85 6.79 7.22 3.03
N ALA A 86 6.45 6.17 2.27
CA ALA A 86 6.78 6.00 0.85
C ALA A 86 5.70 6.56 -0.11
N GLY A 87 4.70 7.29 0.40
CA GLY A 87 3.57 7.79 -0.40
C GLY A 87 3.98 8.68 -1.58
N SER A 88 5.08 9.44 -1.45
CA SER A 88 5.62 10.27 -2.53
C SER A 88 6.18 9.49 -3.73
N LEU A 89 6.41 8.20 -3.58
CA LEU A 89 6.86 7.31 -4.67
C LEU A 89 5.70 6.85 -5.55
N LEU A 90 4.45 7.03 -5.13
CA LEU A 90 3.28 6.60 -5.89
C LEU A 90 3.09 7.46 -7.14
N VAL A 91 3.09 6.82 -8.28
CA VAL A 91 2.85 7.43 -9.61
C VAL A 91 1.56 6.95 -10.26
N GLY A 92 0.88 5.96 -9.65
CA GLY A 92 -0.40 5.46 -10.12
C GLY A 92 -1.13 4.66 -9.02
N ARG A 93 -2.47 4.73 -9.03
CA ARG A 93 -3.36 4.04 -8.10
C ARG A 93 -4.66 3.61 -8.76
N THR A 94 -5.47 2.82 -8.05
CA THR A 94 -6.85 2.55 -8.48
C THR A 94 -7.83 3.61 -7.95
N GLN A 95 -9.04 3.67 -8.53
CA GLN A 95 -10.10 4.54 -8.05
C GLN A 95 -10.50 4.29 -6.59
N TYR A 96 -10.28 3.07 -6.08
CA TYR A 96 -10.59 2.68 -4.70
C TYR A 96 -9.49 3.02 -3.69
N CYS A 97 -8.34 3.51 -4.14
CA CYS A 97 -7.27 4.00 -3.27
C CYS A 97 -7.59 5.43 -2.82
N ASP A 98 -8.48 5.57 -1.86
CA ASP A 98 -9.07 6.82 -1.41
C ASP A 98 -8.47 7.36 -0.10
N TYR A 99 -7.66 6.55 0.58
CA TYR A 99 -7.04 6.89 1.85
C TYR A 99 -5.50 6.73 1.79
N PRO A 100 -4.74 7.64 2.47
CA PRO A 100 -5.19 8.92 3.03
C PRO A 100 -5.68 9.88 1.94
N ALA A 101 -6.24 11.03 2.31
CA ALA A 101 -6.76 12.01 1.34
C ALA A 101 -5.72 12.37 0.25
N ALA A 102 -4.42 12.42 0.62
CA ALA A 102 -3.32 12.65 -0.30
C ALA A 102 -3.21 11.60 -1.43
N ALA A 103 -3.70 10.37 -1.21
CA ALA A 103 -3.70 9.35 -2.25
C ALA A 103 -4.54 9.76 -3.46
N ARG A 104 -5.59 10.55 -3.27
CA ARG A 104 -6.47 11.02 -4.35
C ARG A 104 -5.76 11.93 -5.36
N ASN A 105 -4.62 12.51 -5.01
CA ASN A 105 -3.80 13.34 -5.90
C ASN A 105 -2.91 12.50 -6.83
N VAL A 106 -2.78 11.19 -6.58
CA VAL A 106 -2.04 10.27 -7.45
C VAL A 106 -2.91 9.91 -8.66
N PRO A 107 -2.36 9.81 -9.88
CA PRO A 107 -3.08 9.43 -11.08
C PRO A 107 -3.91 8.15 -10.91
N ASN A 108 -5.18 8.21 -11.30
CA ASN A 108 -6.11 7.09 -11.25
C ASN A 108 -5.96 6.24 -12.52
N LEU A 109 -5.67 4.95 -12.36
CA LEU A 109 -5.46 3.99 -13.45
C LEU A 109 -6.62 3.00 -13.62
N GLY A 110 -7.80 3.30 -13.07
CA GLY A 110 -8.99 2.47 -13.18
C GLY A 110 -9.30 1.65 -11.92
N ASP A 111 -9.97 0.52 -12.10
CA ASP A 111 -10.55 -0.27 -11.00
C ASP A 111 -9.56 -1.23 -10.32
N GLY A 112 -8.45 -1.57 -10.98
CA GLY A 112 -7.45 -2.52 -10.47
C GLY A 112 -7.83 -4.00 -10.60
N ILE A 113 -9.05 -4.32 -11.04
CA ILE A 113 -9.51 -5.70 -11.32
C ILE A 113 -9.08 -6.12 -12.72
N LYS A 114 -9.23 -5.20 -13.67
CA LYS A 114 -8.76 -5.34 -15.06
C LYS A 114 -7.83 -4.17 -15.41
N PRO A 115 -6.60 -4.17 -14.87
CA PRO A 115 -5.70 -3.04 -15.08
C PRO A 115 -5.30 -2.90 -16.55
N SER A 116 -5.31 -1.67 -17.09
CA SER A 116 -4.73 -1.39 -18.39
C SER A 116 -3.21 -1.37 -18.29
N ILE A 117 -2.56 -2.25 -19.03
CA ILE A 117 -1.09 -2.28 -19.15
C ILE A 117 -0.59 -0.94 -19.71
N GLU A 118 -1.26 -0.36 -20.70
CA GLU A 118 -0.88 0.90 -21.32
C GLU A 118 -0.92 2.05 -20.29
N ALA A 119 -1.96 2.10 -19.47
CA ALA A 119 -2.08 3.11 -18.41
C ALA A 119 -0.98 2.95 -17.36
N ILE A 120 -0.61 1.71 -17.01
CA ILE A 120 0.50 1.41 -16.11
C ILE A 120 1.83 1.87 -16.72
N LEU A 121 2.11 1.49 -17.98
CA LEU A 121 3.36 1.82 -18.68
C LEU A 121 3.53 3.34 -18.87
N ALA A 122 2.44 4.06 -19.10
CA ALA A 122 2.46 5.52 -19.21
C ALA A 122 3.02 6.20 -17.95
N GLN A 123 2.89 5.54 -16.78
CA GLN A 123 3.47 6.02 -15.53
C GLN A 123 4.97 5.71 -15.39
N ARG A 124 5.56 4.92 -16.27
CA ARG A 124 6.96 4.47 -16.23
C ARG A 124 7.36 3.95 -14.83
N PRO A 125 6.63 2.97 -14.27
CA PRO A 125 6.93 2.44 -12.95
C PRO A 125 8.19 1.59 -12.97
N ASP A 126 8.88 1.54 -11.85
CA ASP A 126 9.93 0.56 -11.56
C ASP A 126 9.45 -0.57 -10.62
N LEU A 127 8.27 -0.39 -10.03
CA LEU A 127 7.57 -1.41 -9.25
C LEU A 127 6.05 -1.29 -9.42
N VAL A 128 5.38 -2.41 -9.65
CA VAL A 128 3.91 -2.50 -9.66
C VAL A 128 3.45 -3.44 -8.56
N VAL A 129 2.53 -3.01 -7.69
CA VAL A 129 1.97 -3.83 -6.61
C VAL A 129 0.58 -4.32 -7.03
N LEU A 130 0.39 -5.64 -7.02
CA LEU A 130 -0.80 -6.36 -7.49
C LEU A 130 -1.35 -7.26 -6.37
N TYR A 131 -2.67 -7.40 -6.32
CA TYR A 131 -3.28 -8.46 -5.51
C TYR A 131 -2.99 -9.84 -6.11
N ASN A 132 -2.63 -10.80 -5.26
CA ASN A 132 -2.33 -12.16 -5.69
C ASN A 132 -3.62 -12.91 -6.04
N SER A 133 -4.04 -12.84 -7.29
CA SER A 133 -5.19 -13.54 -7.83
C SER A 133 -4.91 -14.10 -9.21
N GLY A 134 -5.71 -15.09 -9.63
CA GLY A 134 -5.63 -15.64 -10.98
C GLY A 134 -5.88 -14.58 -12.07
N GLN A 135 -6.72 -13.58 -11.81
CA GLN A 135 -6.97 -12.48 -12.75
C GLN A 135 -5.73 -11.61 -12.96
N ASN A 136 -4.95 -11.36 -11.92
CA ASN A 136 -3.74 -10.56 -11.99
C ASN A 136 -2.52 -11.34 -12.49
N ALA A 137 -2.60 -12.67 -12.60
CA ALA A 137 -1.48 -13.48 -13.10
C ALA A 137 -1.11 -13.11 -14.56
N GLY A 138 -2.08 -12.84 -15.42
CA GLY A 138 -1.84 -12.39 -16.78
C GLY A 138 -1.16 -11.02 -16.85
N VAL A 139 -1.58 -10.09 -15.99
CA VAL A 139 -0.96 -8.76 -15.87
C VAL A 139 0.48 -8.89 -15.38
N ALA A 140 0.72 -9.72 -14.35
CA ALA A 140 2.05 -9.99 -13.81
C ALA A 140 2.98 -10.58 -14.88
N GLY A 141 2.50 -11.57 -15.66
CA GLY A 141 3.25 -12.14 -16.78
C GLY A 141 3.63 -11.09 -17.82
N ARG A 142 2.70 -10.20 -18.17
CA ARG A 142 2.98 -9.13 -19.14
C ARG A 142 4.00 -8.12 -18.60
N LEU A 143 3.94 -7.75 -17.32
CA LEU A 143 4.94 -6.88 -16.69
C LEU A 143 6.32 -7.55 -16.68
N GLN A 144 6.38 -8.86 -16.43
CA GLN A 144 7.62 -9.64 -16.48
C GLN A 144 8.25 -9.63 -17.88
N GLU A 145 7.47 -9.87 -18.94
CA GLU A 145 7.94 -9.79 -20.32
C GLU A 145 8.53 -8.42 -20.67
N LEU A 146 7.97 -7.35 -20.08
CA LEU A 146 8.41 -5.98 -20.26
C LEU A 146 9.56 -5.57 -19.33
N GLY A 147 10.07 -6.50 -18.49
CA GLY A 147 11.16 -6.25 -17.55
C GLY A 147 10.77 -5.32 -16.38
N ILE A 148 9.48 -5.17 -16.08
CA ILE A 148 9.00 -4.34 -14.98
C ILE A 148 8.81 -5.21 -13.74
N ALA A 149 9.49 -4.84 -12.64
CA ALA A 149 9.33 -5.54 -11.39
C ALA A 149 7.90 -5.38 -10.86
N HIS A 150 7.34 -6.48 -10.38
CA HIS A 150 6.02 -6.48 -9.78
C HIS A 150 6.03 -7.31 -8.50
N LEU A 151 5.14 -6.97 -7.58
CA LEU A 151 4.96 -7.62 -6.29
C LEU A 151 3.49 -8.06 -6.20
N ARG A 152 3.25 -9.36 -6.09
CA ARG A 152 1.91 -9.91 -5.81
C ARG A 152 1.76 -10.20 -4.33
N VAL A 153 0.74 -9.62 -3.69
CA VAL A 153 0.54 -9.77 -2.24
C VAL A 153 -0.91 -10.16 -1.92
N ASN A 154 -1.06 -10.96 -0.90
CA ASN A 154 -2.33 -11.18 -0.21
C ASN A 154 -2.51 -10.07 0.85
N THR A 155 -3.70 -9.52 0.92
CA THR A 155 -4.09 -8.52 1.91
C THR A 155 -5.48 -8.88 2.45
N ASP A 156 -5.58 -10.07 3.06
CA ASP A 156 -6.85 -10.68 3.45
C ASP A 156 -7.05 -10.72 4.97
N ALA A 157 -5.96 -10.64 5.75
CA ALA A 157 -5.94 -10.73 7.20
C ALA A 157 -5.27 -9.51 7.84
N LEU A 158 -5.54 -9.26 9.11
CA LEU A 158 -4.88 -8.17 9.85
C LEU A 158 -3.38 -8.40 10.02
N SER A 159 -2.94 -9.66 10.06
CA SER A 159 -1.50 -10.01 10.08
C SER A 159 -0.74 -9.56 8.82
N ASP A 160 -1.44 -9.37 7.71
CA ASP A 160 -0.83 -8.92 6.46
C ASP A 160 -0.35 -7.46 6.53
N VAL A 161 -0.94 -6.64 7.41
CA VAL A 161 -0.57 -5.23 7.57
C VAL A 161 0.93 -5.09 7.87
N GLY A 162 1.43 -5.79 8.88
CA GLY A 162 2.85 -5.75 9.25
C GLY A 162 3.74 -6.44 8.21
N ARG A 163 3.32 -7.60 7.72
CA ARG A 163 4.06 -8.39 6.72
C ARG A 163 4.25 -7.63 5.41
N VAL A 164 3.15 -7.15 4.81
CA VAL A 164 3.19 -6.43 3.53
C VAL A 164 3.90 -5.08 3.69
N SER A 165 3.74 -4.40 4.85
CA SER A 165 4.53 -3.19 5.14
C SER A 165 6.02 -3.44 5.04
N ARG A 166 6.54 -4.53 5.62
CA ARG A 166 7.98 -4.87 5.55
C ARG A 166 8.42 -5.21 4.13
N MET A 167 7.58 -5.93 3.36
CA MET A 167 7.86 -6.20 1.93
C MET A 167 7.99 -4.90 1.14
N LEU A 168 7.03 -3.99 1.29
CA LEU A 168 7.04 -2.68 0.65
C LEU A 168 8.23 -1.82 1.12
N GLY A 169 8.52 -1.83 2.43
CA GLY A 169 9.65 -1.12 3.01
C GLY A 169 10.98 -1.57 2.43
N LEU A 170 11.19 -2.88 2.27
CA LEU A 170 12.39 -3.45 1.64
C LEU A 170 12.52 -2.98 0.19
N LEU A 171 11.45 -3.11 -0.61
CA LEU A 171 11.48 -2.78 -2.03
C LEU A 171 11.59 -1.27 -2.31
N THR A 172 11.16 -0.41 -1.39
CA THR A 172 11.17 1.05 -1.55
C THR A 172 12.28 1.76 -0.76
N GLY A 173 13.01 1.03 0.10
CA GLY A 173 14.04 1.61 0.97
C GLY A 173 13.51 2.26 2.24
N TYR A 174 12.24 2.03 2.59
CA TYR A 174 11.56 2.57 3.79
C TYR A 174 11.43 1.53 4.92
N GLN A 175 12.44 0.67 5.12
CA GLN A 175 12.40 -0.40 6.11
C GLN A 175 12.10 0.11 7.52
N ARG A 176 12.77 1.20 7.96
CA ARG A 176 12.51 1.79 9.29
C ARG A 176 11.06 2.23 9.46
N GLY A 177 10.47 2.84 8.43
CA GLY A 177 9.05 3.22 8.43
C GLY A 177 8.14 2.00 8.53
N ALA A 178 8.48 0.94 7.80
CA ALA A 178 7.72 -0.31 7.81
C ALA A 178 7.77 -1.02 9.17
N ASP A 179 8.94 -1.12 9.79
CA ASP A 179 9.08 -1.71 11.12
C ASP A 179 8.36 -0.89 12.19
N SER A 180 8.46 0.43 12.11
CA SER A 180 7.73 1.34 13.00
C SER A 180 6.22 1.18 12.85
N LEU A 181 5.71 1.18 11.60
CA LEU A 181 4.28 0.99 11.33
C LEU A 181 3.79 -0.36 11.89
N ALA A 182 4.53 -1.44 11.65
CA ALA A 182 4.17 -2.77 12.13
C ALA A 182 4.10 -2.81 13.67
N ALA A 183 5.11 -2.29 14.36
CA ALA A 183 5.15 -2.28 15.83
C ALA A 183 4.02 -1.43 16.44
N VAL A 184 3.76 -0.24 15.86
CA VAL A 184 2.66 0.63 16.30
C VAL A 184 1.31 -0.04 16.04
N PHE A 185 1.15 -0.69 14.88
CA PHE A 185 -0.06 -1.42 14.53
C PHE A 185 -0.33 -2.57 15.49
N ASP A 186 0.66 -3.43 15.75
CA ASP A 186 0.52 -4.58 16.64
C ASP A 186 0.12 -4.14 18.06
N THR A 187 0.75 -3.09 18.58
CA THR A 187 0.41 -2.50 19.88
C THR A 187 -1.01 -1.92 19.88
N ALA A 188 -1.37 -1.16 18.86
CA ALA A 188 -2.69 -0.56 18.73
C ALA A 188 -3.80 -1.63 18.57
N LEU A 189 -3.50 -2.70 17.86
CA LEU A 189 -4.39 -3.83 17.65
C LEU A 189 -4.67 -4.58 18.98
N ALA A 190 -3.61 -4.86 19.74
CA ALA A 190 -3.75 -5.47 21.06
C ALA A 190 -4.61 -4.61 21.99
N ASN A 191 -4.36 -3.30 22.05
CA ASN A 191 -5.09 -2.35 22.89
C ASN A 191 -6.55 -2.12 22.43
N ALA A 192 -6.86 -2.33 21.14
CA ALA A 192 -8.22 -2.20 20.62
C ALA A 192 -9.05 -3.47 20.81
N THR A 193 -8.40 -4.63 21.02
CA THR A 193 -9.10 -5.92 21.19
C THR A 193 -9.92 -5.90 22.47
N ALA A 194 -11.23 -6.15 22.34
CA ALA A 194 -12.14 -6.17 23.49
C ALA A 194 -11.83 -7.36 24.41
N PRO A 195 -12.03 -7.21 25.72
CA PRO A 195 -11.92 -8.33 26.65
C PRO A 195 -12.95 -9.41 26.29
N PRO A 196 -12.64 -10.70 26.56
CA PRO A 196 -13.57 -11.79 26.32
C PRO A 196 -14.91 -11.55 27.00
N ARG A 197 -16.01 -11.83 26.30
CA ARG A 197 -17.39 -11.78 26.82
C ARG A 197 -18.03 -13.16 26.66
N SER A 198 -18.94 -13.47 27.54
CA SER A 198 -19.76 -14.68 27.45
C SER A 198 -21.18 -14.37 27.92
N PRO A 199 -22.23 -14.63 27.12
CA PRO A 199 -22.12 -15.02 25.71
C PRO A 199 -21.66 -13.88 24.79
N ARG A 200 -21.06 -14.25 23.66
CA ARG A 200 -20.67 -13.29 22.60
C ARG A 200 -21.85 -13.12 21.66
N PRO A 201 -22.25 -11.89 21.29
CA PRO A 201 -23.30 -11.72 20.28
C PRO A 201 -22.85 -12.29 18.92
N THR A 202 -23.72 -13.08 18.31
CA THR A 202 -23.50 -13.66 16.98
C THR A 202 -23.86 -12.65 15.90
N VAL A 203 -22.98 -12.52 14.90
CA VAL A 203 -23.10 -11.51 13.85
C VAL A 203 -23.06 -12.18 12.49
N LEU A 204 -24.12 -12.00 11.68
CA LEU A 204 -24.07 -12.28 10.25
C LEU A 204 -23.30 -11.16 9.55
N LEU A 205 -22.26 -11.51 8.81
CA LEU A 205 -21.46 -10.58 8.00
C LEU A 205 -22.00 -10.57 6.57
N LEU A 206 -23.07 -9.81 6.30
CA LEU A 206 -23.72 -9.76 5.00
C LEU A 206 -22.99 -8.75 4.10
N VAL A 207 -22.29 -9.26 3.07
CA VAL A 207 -21.52 -8.44 2.13
C VAL A 207 -22.18 -8.30 0.76
N TRP A 208 -23.13 -9.16 0.44
CA TRP A 208 -23.94 -9.09 -0.77
C TRP A 208 -25.35 -9.61 -0.49
N GLU A 209 -26.36 -9.02 -1.14
CA GLU A 209 -27.76 -9.27 -0.79
C GLU A 209 -28.47 -10.26 -1.75
N GLN A 210 -27.99 -10.37 -2.99
CA GLN A 210 -28.61 -11.22 -4.02
C GLN A 210 -27.58 -11.84 -4.98
N PRO A 211 -27.24 -13.13 -4.87
CA PRO A 211 -27.63 -14.03 -3.75
C PRO A 211 -26.98 -13.58 -2.43
N PRO A 212 -27.55 -13.93 -1.27
CA PRO A 212 -26.94 -13.59 0.01
C PRO A 212 -25.53 -14.17 0.13
N MET A 213 -24.55 -13.33 0.38
CA MET A 213 -23.15 -13.75 0.61
C MET A 213 -22.69 -13.29 1.97
N THR A 214 -22.05 -14.20 2.67
CA THR A 214 -21.44 -13.94 3.98
C THR A 214 -19.92 -14.08 3.91
N ILE A 215 -19.27 -13.57 4.93
CA ILE A 215 -17.83 -13.70 5.15
C ILE A 215 -17.57 -14.88 6.05
N GLY A 216 -16.64 -15.75 5.63
CA GLY A 216 -16.16 -16.88 6.40
C GLY A 216 -15.05 -16.53 7.39
N ARG A 217 -14.59 -17.56 8.09
CA ARG A 217 -13.46 -17.47 9.00
C ARG A 217 -12.17 -17.17 8.22
N GLY A 218 -11.27 -16.38 8.84
CA GLY A 218 -9.97 -16.07 8.26
C GLY A 218 -9.94 -14.81 7.39
N SER A 219 -11.08 -14.15 7.20
CA SER A 219 -11.12 -12.83 6.59
C SER A 219 -10.89 -11.74 7.65
N PHE A 220 -10.34 -10.61 7.23
CA PHE A 220 -10.09 -9.47 8.13
C PHE A 220 -11.38 -8.96 8.79
N LEU A 221 -12.52 -8.96 8.09
CA LEU A 221 -13.79 -8.47 8.63
C LEU A 221 -14.31 -9.38 9.75
N SER A 222 -14.17 -10.71 9.60
CA SER A 222 -14.47 -11.67 10.67
C SER A 222 -13.56 -11.40 11.87
N GLU A 223 -12.26 -11.20 11.63
CA GLU A 223 -11.30 -10.89 12.68
C GLU A 223 -11.61 -9.56 13.39
N LEU A 224 -12.04 -8.51 12.66
CA LEU A 224 -12.48 -7.25 13.27
C LEU A 224 -13.65 -7.47 14.24
N VAL A 225 -14.66 -8.24 13.83
CA VAL A 225 -15.84 -8.51 14.66
C VAL A 225 -15.46 -9.34 15.88
N GLU A 226 -14.64 -10.36 15.72
CA GLU A 226 -14.19 -11.22 16.81
C GLU A 226 -13.37 -10.44 17.84
N ARG A 227 -12.45 -9.60 17.39
CA ARG A 227 -11.66 -8.71 18.27
C ARG A 227 -12.51 -7.62 18.95
N ALA A 228 -13.62 -7.26 18.34
CA ALA A 228 -14.59 -6.33 18.93
C ALA A 228 -15.52 -7.00 19.97
N GLY A 229 -15.38 -8.32 20.19
CA GLY A 229 -16.17 -9.09 21.16
C GLY A 229 -17.43 -9.74 20.59
N GLY A 230 -17.64 -9.74 19.26
CA GLY A 230 -18.67 -10.49 18.57
C GLY A 230 -18.21 -11.91 18.20
N ALA A 231 -19.10 -12.69 17.57
CA ALA A 231 -18.81 -13.98 16.98
C ALA A 231 -19.40 -14.02 15.56
N ASN A 232 -18.63 -14.46 14.57
CA ASN A 232 -19.14 -14.64 13.22
C ASN A 232 -20.13 -15.83 13.19
N ALA A 233 -21.38 -15.59 12.79
CA ALA A 233 -22.41 -16.63 12.70
C ALA A 233 -22.09 -17.73 11.67
N PHE A 234 -21.15 -17.46 10.75
CA PHE A 234 -20.70 -18.37 9.70
C PHE A 234 -19.19 -18.66 9.78
N ALA A 235 -18.64 -18.73 11.00
CA ALA A 235 -17.23 -19.03 11.22
C ALA A 235 -16.80 -20.44 10.74
N ASP A 236 -17.73 -21.34 10.46
CA ASP A 236 -17.50 -22.66 9.86
C ASP A 236 -17.27 -22.61 8.34
N VAL A 237 -17.65 -21.52 7.68
CA VAL A 237 -17.29 -21.30 6.27
C VAL A 237 -15.80 -21.05 6.19
N THR A 238 -15.06 -21.96 5.54
CA THR A 238 -13.60 -21.93 5.45
C THR A 238 -13.09 -20.99 4.36
N ALA A 239 -13.90 -20.74 3.34
CA ALA A 239 -13.58 -19.74 2.32
C ALA A 239 -13.71 -18.32 2.90
N SER A 240 -13.01 -17.34 2.28
CA SER A 240 -13.09 -15.94 2.69
C SER A 240 -14.49 -15.36 2.59
N SER A 241 -15.31 -15.87 1.65
CA SER A 241 -16.73 -15.56 1.51
C SER A 241 -17.47 -16.73 0.88
N GLY A 242 -18.79 -16.78 1.04
CA GLY A 242 -19.62 -17.82 0.45
C GLY A 242 -21.07 -17.40 0.30
N VAL A 243 -21.76 -17.98 -0.68
CA VAL A 243 -23.22 -17.84 -0.83
C VAL A 243 -23.89 -18.68 0.24
N VAL A 244 -24.89 -18.12 0.89
CA VAL A 244 -25.69 -18.78 1.92
C VAL A 244 -27.17 -18.64 1.60
N SER A 245 -28.01 -19.59 2.06
CA SER A 245 -29.44 -19.44 1.94
C SER A 245 -30.02 -18.65 3.11
N ILE A 246 -31.17 -18.02 2.91
CA ILE A 246 -31.89 -17.29 3.96
C ILE A 246 -32.32 -18.22 5.07
N GLU A 247 -32.70 -19.48 4.72
CA GLU A 247 -33.03 -20.52 5.66
C GLU A 247 -31.85 -20.85 6.59
N ALA A 248 -30.66 -21.00 6.03
CA ALA A 248 -29.44 -21.22 6.83
C ALA A 248 -29.12 -20.01 7.76
N VAL A 249 -29.42 -18.78 7.31
CA VAL A 249 -29.32 -17.59 8.18
C VAL A 249 -30.38 -17.66 9.30
N ALA A 250 -31.63 -18.04 8.99
CA ALA A 250 -32.69 -18.14 9.97
C ALA A 250 -32.42 -19.24 11.01
N GLU A 251 -31.91 -20.40 10.58
CA GLU A 251 -31.49 -21.49 11.45
C GLU A 251 -30.39 -21.09 12.44
N ARG A 252 -29.39 -20.37 11.98
CA ARG A 252 -28.29 -19.86 12.83
C ARG A 252 -28.72 -18.74 13.76
N ASN A 253 -29.83 -18.10 13.48
CA ASN A 253 -30.46 -17.05 14.27
C ASN A 253 -29.48 -16.03 14.83
N PRO A 254 -28.75 -15.27 13.96
CA PRO A 254 -27.80 -14.32 14.42
C PRO A 254 -28.44 -13.20 15.27
N ASP A 255 -27.74 -12.73 16.30
CA ASP A 255 -28.21 -11.61 17.12
C ASP A 255 -28.22 -10.30 16.35
N LEU A 256 -27.27 -10.14 15.42
CA LEU A 256 -27.04 -8.91 14.66
C LEU A 256 -26.70 -9.24 13.20
N ILE A 257 -27.03 -8.32 12.31
CA ILE A 257 -26.58 -8.37 10.91
C ILE A 257 -25.69 -7.16 10.65
N LEU A 258 -24.42 -7.41 10.34
CA LEU A 258 -23.50 -6.38 9.89
C LEU A 258 -23.74 -6.11 8.40
N THR A 259 -23.89 -4.84 8.05
CA THR A 259 -24.07 -4.40 6.66
C THR A 259 -23.37 -3.07 6.42
N SER A 260 -22.81 -2.90 5.22
CA SER A 260 -22.21 -1.65 4.74
C SER A 260 -23.24 -0.72 4.11
N ALA A 261 -24.51 -1.15 3.97
CA ALA A 261 -25.55 -0.35 3.35
C ALA A 261 -25.75 1.00 4.05
N GLN A 262 -25.66 2.07 3.27
CA GLN A 262 -25.98 3.42 3.69
C GLN A 262 -27.49 3.62 3.58
N GLY A 263 -28.23 3.50 4.67
CA GLY A 263 -29.68 3.62 4.67
C GLY A 263 -30.40 2.38 5.22
N PRO A 264 -31.74 2.29 5.11
CA PRO A 264 -32.46 1.07 5.43
C PRO A 264 -31.94 -0.05 4.54
N ALA A 265 -31.57 -1.18 5.17
CA ALA A 265 -31.13 -2.36 4.41
C ALA A 265 -32.28 -2.79 3.49
N ALA A 266 -32.12 -2.67 2.17
CA ALA A 266 -33.20 -2.93 1.20
C ALA A 266 -33.71 -4.36 1.29
N PHE A 267 -32.80 -5.33 1.57
CA PHE A 267 -33.18 -6.73 1.79
C PHE A 267 -34.12 -6.90 2.97
N ALA A 268 -34.06 -6.06 3.99
CA ALA A 268 -34.88 -6.19 5.18
C ALA A 268 -36.38 -5.93 4.92
N GLN A 269 -36.74 -5.35 3.77
CA GLN A 269 -38.15 -5.17 3.37
C GLN A 269 -38.70 -6.36 2.57
N ARG A 270 -37.82 -7.28 2.16
CA ARG A 270 -38.26 -8.44 1.35
C ARG A 270 -38.92 -9.49 2.23
N PRO A 271 -40.05 -10.09 1.79
CA PRO A 271 -40.80 -11.09 2.56
C PRO A 271 -39.96 -12.28 3.01
N GLU A 272 -39.05 -12.77 2.16
CA GLU A 272 -38.22 -13.94 2.44
C GLU A 272 -37.25 -13.69 3.60
N TRP A 273 -36.82 -12.45 3.85
CA TRP A 273 -35.96 -12.11 4.97
C TRP A 273 -36.71 -11.97 6.30
N GLN A 274 -38.05 -11.93 6.27
CA GLN A 274 -38.85 -11.82 7.48
C GLN A 274 -38.84 -13.10 8.33
N VAL A 275 -38.32 -14.21 7.85
CA VAL A 275 -38.09 -15.42 8.65
C VAL A 275 -36.92 -15.24 9.64
N VAL A 276 -36.01 -14.27 9.40
CA VAL A 276 -34.84 -14.03 10.22
C VAL A 276 -35.19 -13.08 11.39
N PRO A 277 -35.12 -13.54 12.67
CA PRO A 277 -35.52 -12.72 13.82
C PRO A 277 -34.74 -11.38 13.94
N ALA A 278 -33.46 -11.36 13.60
CA ALA A 278 -32.68 -10.12 13.61
C ALA A 278 -33.22 -9.06 12.61
N VAL A 279 -33.76 -9.50 11.46
CA VAL A 279 -34.41 -8.61 10.48
C VAL A 279 -35.70 -8.03 11.06
N LYS A 280 -36.58 -8.88 11.59
CA LYS A 280 -37.84 -8.45 12.24
C LYS A 280 -37.58 -7.40 13.34
N ARG A 281 -36.55 -7.62 14.15
CA ARG A 281 -36.18 -6.76 15.27
C ARG A 281 -35.32 -5.58 14.84
N ARG A 282 -35.00 -5.43 13.55
CA ARG A 282 -34.13 -4.36 12.99
C ARG A 282 -32.75 -4.29 13.67
N ARG A 283 -32.17 -5.44 13.98
CA ARG A 283 -30.89 -5.59 14.67
C ARG A 283 -29.74 -5.48 13.68
N PHE A 284 -29.50 -4.29 13.16
CA PHE A 284 -28.46 -4.03 12.16
C PHE A 284 -27.25 -3.32 12.79
N LEU A 285 -26.09 -3.93 12.60
CA LEU A 285 -24.79 -3.34 12.89
C LEU A 285 -24.26 -2.70 11.61
N ARG A 286 -24.49 -1.40 11.46
CA ARG A 286 -24.07 -0.68 10.27
C ARG A 286 -22.65 -0.20 10.43
N VAL A 287 -21.84 -0.40 9.39
CA VAL A 287 -20.48 0.10 9.27
C VAL A 287 -20.34 0.87 7.96
N SER A 288 -19.55 1.93 7.99
CA SER A 288 -19.24 2.73 6.82
C SER A 288 -17.80 3.18 6.92
N GLY A 289 -17.12 3.24 5.79
CA GLY A 289 -15.73 3.62 5.71
C GLY A 289 -14.85 2.47 5.24
N SER A 290 -13.86 2.81 4.46
CA SER A 290 -12.98 1.85 3.81
C SER A 290 -12.10 1.03 4.79
N GLU A 291 -12.05 1.43 6.07
CA GLU A 291 -11.42 0.64 7.16
C GLU A 291 -12.16 -0.67 7.47
N PHE A 292 -13.41 -0.82 7.02
CA PHE A 292 -14.20 -2.06 7.13
C PHE A 292 -14.18 -2.90 5.85
N GLU A 293 -13.57 -2.38 4.79
CA GLU A 293 -13.56 -3.02 3.46
C GLU A 293 -12.23 -3.69 3.14
N ARG A 294 -11.17 -3.36 3.89
CA ARG A 294 -9.80 -3.86 3.64
C ARG A 294 -8.93 -3.86 4.88
N PRO A 295 -7.98 -4.80 5.01
CA PRO A 295 -6.95 -4.73 6.06
C PRO A 295 -6.13 -3.46 5.89
N SER A 296 -6.04 -2.68 6.95
CA SER A 296 -5.30 -1.42 6.91
C SER A 296 -4.78 -1.03 8.29
N PRO A 297 -3.84 -0.08 8.39
CA PRO A 297 -3.38 0.45 9.67
C PRO A 297 -4.51 1.06 10.53
N ARG A 298 -5.69 1.30 9.95
CA ARG A 298 -6.87 1.83 10.64
C ARG A 298 -7.72 0.76 11.35
N ALA A 299 -7.41 -0.53 11.18
CA ALA A 299 -8.16 -1.62 11.80
C ALA A 299 -8.36 -1.47 13.33
N PRO A 300 -7.38 -1.00 14.13
CA PRO A 300 -7.61 -0.76 15.55
C PRO A 300 -8.73 0.26 15.82
N SER A 301 -8.90 1.27 14.96
CA SER A 301 -10.00 2.22 15.06
C SER A 301 -11.33 1.57 14.70
N ALA A 302 -11.37 0.76 13.63
CA ALA A 302 -12.55 0.00 13.23
C ALA A 302 -13.02 -0.94 14.35
N ILE A 303 -12.10 -1.64 15.03
CA ILE A 303 -12.42 -2.50 16.17
C ILE A 303 -13.06 -1.70 17.31
N ARG A 304 -12.51 -0.52 17.67
CA ARG A 304 -13.11 0.32 18.72
C ARG A 304 -14.52 0.75 18.37
N VAL A 305 -14.78 1.13 17.11
CA VAL A 305 -16.12 1.49 16.62
C VAL A 305 -17.06 0.29 16.73
N LEU A 306 -16.63 -0.88 16.27
CA LEU A 306 -17.44 -2.12 16.39
C LEU A 306 -17.69 -2.47 17.84
N THR A 307 -16.71 -2.41 18.71
CA THR A 307 -16.87 -2.68 20.16
C THR A 307 -17.92 -1.79 20.79
N ALA A 308 -17.89 -0.48 20.51
CA ALA A 308 -18.87 0.46 21.02
C ALA A 308 -20.29 0.14 20.52
N ARG A 309 -20.43 -0.16 19.22
CA ARG A 309 -21.73 -0.49 18.61
C ARG A 309 -22.28 -1.84 19.10
N LEU A 310 -21.43 -2.86 19.23
CA LEU A 310 -21.82 -4.15 19.78
C LEU A 310 -22.31 -4.00 21.23
N ARG A 311 -21.65 -3.17 22.03
CA ARG A 311 -22.11 -2.89 23.41
C ARG A 311 -23.45 -2.19 23.45
N ALA A 312 -23.69 -1.22 22.56
CA ALA A 312 -24.94 -0.48 22.49
C ALA A 312 -26.13 -1.33 22.01
N LEU A 313 -25.87 -2.37 21.24
CA LEU A 313 -26.89 -3.26 20.68
C LEU A 313 -27.05 -4.58 21.47
N SER A 314 -26.17 -4.88 22.40
CA SER A 314 -26.35 -6.02 23.31
C SER A 314 -27.37 -5.68 24.40
N PRO A 315 -28.22 -6.65 24.80
CA PRO A 315 -29.17 -6.46 25.88
C PRO A 315 -28.50 -6.18 27.22
#